data_a89cb5cf7cc62c250bdb47c22fa8082d
#
_entry.id   a89cb5cf7cc62c250bdb47c22fa8082d
#
_cell.length_a   1.000
_cell.length_b   1.000
_cell.length_c   1.000
_cell.angle_alpha   90.00
_cell.angle_beta   90.00
_cell.angle_gamma   90.00
#
_symmetry.space_group_name_H-M   'P 1'
#
loop_
_entity.id
_entity.type
_entity.pdbx_description
1 polymer ?
#
loop_
_entity_poly.entity_id
_entity_poly.type
_entity_poly.pdbx_seq_one_letter_code
_entity_poly.pdbx_strand_id
1 'polypeptide(L)' 'MFIVFTKPNKLTETYQEAIEIADAHYHLTGEVVAVERSEITDVSNN' A
#
# COMPACT_ATOMS: atom_id res chain seq x y z
N MET A 1 0.64 -6.30 -6.40
CA MET A 1 1.22 -5.76 -5.18
C MET A 1 0.76 -4.33 -4.99
N PHE A 2 0.63 -3.91 -3.77
CA PHE A 2 0.09 -2.58 -3.47
C PHE A 2 1.04 -1.82 -2.56
N ILE A 3 1.09 -0.50 -2.74
CA ILE A 3 1.94 0.36 -1.93
C ILE A 3 1.06 1.21 -1.04
N VAL A 4 1.34 1.17 0.25
CA VAL A 4 0.69 2.05 1.22
C VAL A 4 1.68 3.15 1.56
N PHE A 5 1.31 4.39 1.28
CA PHE A 5 2.25 5.51 1.41
C PHE A 5 2.35 6.00 2.85
N THR A 6 2.84 5.14 3.70
CA THR A 6 3.20 5.50 5.07
C THR A 6 4.66 5.95 5.09
N LYS A 7 5.24 6.06 6.28
CA LYS A 7 6.65 6.45 6.41
C LYS A 7 7.35 5.46 7.30
N PRO A 8 8.07 4.51 6.74
CA PRO A 8 8.32 4.30 5.31
C PRO A 8 7.15 3.61 4.64
N ASN A 9 7.11 3.69 3.32
CA ASN A 9 6.07 3.02 2.55
C ASN A 9 6.07 1.52 2.81
N LYS A 10 4.89 0.92 2.76
CA LYS A 10 4.75 -0.52 2.96
C LYS A 10 4.20 -1.17 1.71
N LEU A 11 4.63 -2.39 1.47
CA LEU A 11 4.15 -3.17 0.34
C LEU A 11 3.30 -4.31 0.84
N THR A 12 2.20 -4.58 0.15
CA THR A 12 1.32 -5.69 0.47
C THR A 12 1.03 -6.48 -0.78
N GLU A 13 0.62 -7.73 -0.60
CA GLU A 13 0.29 -8.58 -1.73
C GLU A 13 -1.14 -8.39 -2.19
N THR A 14 -2.03 -8.02 -1.28
CA THR A 14 -3.44 -7.86 -1.62
C THR A 14 -3.91 -6.45 -1.29
N TYR A 15 -4.95 -6.04 -1.99
CA TYR A 15 -5.54 -4.72 -1.75
C TYR A 15 -6.10 -4.64 -0.34
N GLN A 16 -6.72 -5.71 0.13
CA GLN A 16 -7.31 -5.70 1.46
C GLN A 16 -6.26 -5.47 2.54
N GLU A 17 -5.10 -6.10 2.41
CA GLU A 17 -4.02 -5.86 3.35
C GLU A 17 -3.59 -4.40 3.34
N ALA A 18 -3.50 -3.81 2.15
CA ALA A 18 -3.11 -2.42 2.03
C ALA A 18 -4.13 -1.51 2.71
N ILE A 19 -5.41 -1.78 2.51
CA ILE A 19 -6.47 -0.98 3.12
C ILE A 19 -6.42 -1.11 4.63
N GLU A 20 -6.16 -2.31 5.14
CA GLU A 20 -6.07 -2.50 6.58
C GLU A 20 -4.93 -1.70 7.19
N ILE A 21 -3.80 -1.65 6.51
CA ILE A 21 -2.67 -0.85 6.99
C ILE A 21 -3.01 0.63 6.98
N ALA A 22 -3.63 1.09 5.89
CA ALA A 22 -4.01 2.49 5.77
C ALA A 22 -5.02 2.86 6.84
N ASP A 23 -5.98 1.99 7.11
CA ASP A 23 -7.00 2.23 8.11
C ASP A 23 -6.40 2.31 9.51
N ALA A 24 -5.50 1.38 9.83
CA ALA A 24 -4.84 1.40 11.13
C ALA A 24 -4.02 2.66 11.30
N HIS A 25 -3.34 3.09 10.23
CA HIS A 25 -2.57 4.32 10.29
C HIS A 25 -3.47 5.51 10.56
N TYR A 26 -4.62 5.56 9.90
CA TYR A 26 -5.57 6.65 10.10
C TYR A 26 -6.06 6.68 11.55
N HIS A 27 -6.36 5.52 12.12
CA HIS A 27 -6.84 5.46 13.50
C HIS A 27 -5.78 5.88 14.50
N LEU A 28 -4.51 5.65 14.16
CA LEU A 28 -3.41 6.02 15.05
C LEU A 28 -3.05 7.49 14.96
N THR A 29 -3.07 8.05 13.77
CA THR A 29 -2.53 9.38 13.55
C THR A 29 -3.55 10.38 13.06
N GLY A 30 -4.69 9.92 12.57
CA GLY A 30 -5.68 10.79 11.94
C GLY A 30 -5.30 11.20 10.53
N GLU A 31 -4.24 10.61 10.00
CA GLU A 31 -3.71 10.98 8.69
C GLU A 31 -4.16 9.99 7.63
N VAL A 32 -4.72 10.51 6.54
CA VAL A 32 -5.13 9.67 5.43
C VAL A 32 -3.94 9.41 4.54
N VAL A 33 -3.68 8.14 4.22
CA VAL A 33 -2.60 7.77 3.33
C VAL A 33 -3.17 7.15 2.07
N ALA A 34 -2.45 7.31 0.97
CA ALA A 34 -2.88 6.77 -0.30
C ALA A 34 -2.45 5.32 -0.42
N VAL A 35 -3.20 4.56 -1.21
CA VAL A 35 -2.85 3.20 -1.58
C VAL A 35 -2.83 3.14 -3.09
N GLU A 36 -1.73 2.67 -3.67
CA GLU A 36 -1.61 2.54 -5.11
C GLU A 36 -1.25 1.14 -5.49
N ARG A 37 -1.74 0.73 -6.64
CA ARG A 37 -1.36 -0.55 -7.18
C ARG A 37 0.00 -0.43 -7.85
N SER A 38 0.90 -1.31 -7.50
CA SER A 38 2.23 -1.33 -8.07
C SER A 38 2.30 -2.36 -9.18
N GLU A 39 2.69 -1.94 -10.34
CA GLU A 39 2.83 -2.83 -11.50
C GLU A 39 4.28 -3.19 -11.69
N ILE A 40 4.83 -3.83 -10.74
CA ILE A 40 6.22 -4.23 -10.84
C ILE A 40 6.32 -5.54 -11.56
N THR A 41 5.90 -5.61 -12.71
CA THR A 41 6.05 -6.84 -13.41
C THR A 41 7.31 -6.81 -14.18
N ASP A 42 7.69 -7.47 -14.10
CA ASP A 42 8.60 -7.47 -14.82
C ASP A 42 8.48 -7.99 -16.02
N VAL A 43 8.23 -7.98 -16.22
CA VAL A 43 8.05 -8.21 -16.95
C VAL A 43 8.48 -8.33 -17.84
N SER A 44 8.63 -8.72 -17.89
CA SER A 44 8.87 -8.86 -18.51
C SER A 44 8.90 -9.10 -19.40
N ASN A 45 8.79 -9.42 -19.61
CA ASN A 45 8.79 -9.70 -20.30
C ASN A 45 8.74 -9.66 -21.13
N ASN A 46 8.76 -9.66 -21.34
CA ASN A 46 8.64 -9.63 -21.92
C ASN A 46 8.77 -9.67 -22.42
#